data_e6256ab49c8be26e90f005a6ff040a0f
#
_entry.id   e6256ab49c8be26e90f005a6ff040a0f
#
_cell.length_a   1.000
_cell.length_b   1.000
_cell.length_c   1.000
_cell.angle_alpha   90.00
_cell.angle_beta   90.00
_cell.angle_gamma   90.00
#
_symmetry.space_group_name_H-M   'P 1'
#
loop_
_entity.id
_entity.type
_entity.pdbx_description
1 polymer ?
#
loop_
_entity_poly.entity_id
_entity_poly.type
_entity_poly.pdbx_seq_one_letter_code
_entity_poly.pdbx_strand_id
1 'polypeptide(L)'
;MNKRTLVVDQLYNLAAGFLYALSICYFARGSDFAPGGISGLALIVNYLWHLPVGITTLVFNLPLVALSIRFVGRAFLAKSLVSMVWCTVFQDIVFARVGCYTGDPLMAALFAGVTWGFALALLYMRGSSSGGTDFLTMSIKVLRPHLSIGAVTGGIDLVVILLGWPVFGTVDSVLYGLVTTVITSLVIDKVMYGSSSSKMLTIITTKGQEIADEISRECERGSTMLKAIGTYTNTERQMLLCVCARPQVYRIRTAAYRIDPGCMVMVTEAGEVYGEGFIDPGKTSSFL
;
A
#
# COMPACT_ATOMS: atom_id res chain seq x y z
N MET A 1 8.17 24.04 8.38
CA MET A 1 8.04 22.62 8.72
C MET A 1 8.26 22.45 10.20
N ASN A 2 7.35 21.80 10.93
CA ASN A 2 7.44 21.66 12.39
C ASN A 2 8.57 20.66 12.71
N LYS A 3 9.43 20.93 13.74
CA LYS A 3 10.54 20.05 14.16
C LYS A 3 10.08 18.62 14.45
N ARG A 4 8.88 18.45 15.00
CA ARG A 4 8.28 17.14 15.28
C ARG A 4 7.99 16.34 14.00
N THR A 5 7.51 17.00 12.96
CA THR A 5 7.24 16.38 11.65
C THR A 5 8.53 15.90 11.00
N LEU A 6 9.61 16.69 11.09
CA LEU A 6 10.92 16.32 10.56
C LEU A 6 11.49 15.05 11.23
N VAL A 7 11.40 14.98 12.55
CA VAL A 7 11.89 13.80 13.29
C VAL A 7 11.11 12.55 12.89
N VAL A 8 9.79 12.65 12.79
CA VAL A 8 8.95 11.53 12.35
C VAL A 8 9.29 11.12 10.92
N ASP A 9 9.47 12.07 9.98
CA ASP A 9 9.86 11.78 8.61
C ASP A 9 11.20 11.04 8.53
N GLN A 10 12.19 11.41 9.40
CA GLN A 10 13.48 10.72 9.45
C GLN A 10 13.36 9.30 10.00
N LEU A 11 12.53 9.05 11.01
CA LEU A 11 12.29 7.70 11.52
C LEU A 11 11.68 6.79 10.45
N TYR A 12 10.70 7.31 9.68
CA TYR A 12 10.13 6.58 8.55
C TYR A 12 11.18 6.30 7.46
N ASN A 13 12.02 7.28 7.13
CA ASN A 13 13.08 7.11 6.14
C ASN A 13 14.11 6.07 6.58
N LEU A 14 14.49 6.04 7.85
CA LEU A 14 15.41 5.04 8.41
C LEU A 14 14.80 3.63 8.33
N ALA A 15 13.56 3.46 8.81
CA ALA A 15 12.87 2.17 8.76
C ALA A 15 12.67 1.68 7.32
N ALA A 16 12.24 2.57 6.43
CA ALA A 16 12.03 2.26 5.03
C ALA A 16 13.36 1.93 4.32
N GLY A 17 14.41 2.72 4.54
CA GLY A 17 15.74 2.47 3.96
C GLY A 17 16.32 1.12 4.38
N PHE A 18 16.16 0.76 5.67
CA PHE A 18 16.56 -0.56 6.16
C PHE A 18 15.78 -1.70 5.48
N LEU A 19 14.45 -1.63 5.46
CA LEU A 19 13.60 -2.65 4.82
C LEU A 19 13.87 -2.75 3.31
N TYR A 20 14.10 -1.62 2.66
CA TYR A 20 14.44 -1.54 1.25
C TYR A 20 15.75 -2.24 0.95
N ALA A 21 16.81 -1.95 1.71
CA ALA A 21 18.11 -2.58 1.56
C ALA A 21 18.06 -4.08 1.91
N LEU A 22 17.28 -4.46 2.92
CA LEU A 22 17.03 -5.86 3.28
C LEU A 22 16.42 -6.63 2.10
N SER A 23 15.43 -6.05 1.42
CA SER A 23 14.81 -6.65 0.24
C SER A 23 15.82 -6.86 -0.89
N ILE A 24 16.50 -5.80 -1.28
CA ILE A 24 17.36 -5.80 -2.48
C ILE A 24 18.69 -6.51 -2.22
N CYS A 25 19.40 -6.15 -1.15
CA CYS A 25 20.77 -6.62 -0.93
C CYS A 25 20.85 -7.95 -0.22
N TYR A 26 19.88 -8.27 0.65
CA TYR A 26 19.90 -9.53 1.39
C TYR A 26 19.13 -10.64 0.68
N PHE A 27 17.88 -10.38 0.25
CA PHE A 27 17.05 -11.39 -0.38
C PHE A 27 17.27 -11.50 -1.90
N ALA A 28 17.11 -10.42 -2.65
CA ALA A 28 17.11 -10.50 -4.11
C ALA A 28 18.50 -10.76 -4.70
N ARG A 29 19.54 -10.08 -4.19
CA ARG A 29 20.90 -10.20 -4.69
C ARG A 29 21.48 -11.62 -4.60
N GLY A 30 21.12 -12.37 -3.56
CA GLY A 30 21.62 -13.74 -3.33
C GLY A 30 20.90 -14.83 -4.12
N SER A 31 19.83 -14.50 -4.82
CA SER A 31 18.93 -15.46 -5.46
C SER A 31 18.80 -15.27 -6.97
N ASP A 32 19.73 -14.52 -7.59
CA ASP A 32 19.88 -14.32 -9.03
C ASP A 32 18.56 -13.91 -9.75
N PHE A 33 17.78 -13.06 -9.12
CA PHE A 33 16.63 -12.41 -9.77
C PHE A 33 16.65 -10.91 -9.52
N ALA A 34 16.11 -10.14 -10.48
CA ALA A 34 15.87 -8.72 -10.28
C ALA A 34 14.42 -8.49 -9.88
N PRO A 35 14.17 -7.88 -8.72
CA PRO A 35 12.87 -7.26 -8.47
C PRO A 35 12.68 -6.14 -9.50
N GLY A 36 11.44 -5.70 -9.72
CA GLY A 36 11.17 -4.61 -10.67
C GLY A 36 11.88 -3.30 -10.32
N GLY A 37 11.56 -2.27 -11.07
CA GLY A 37 12.02 -0.90 -10.83
C GLY A 37 13.48 -0.61 -11.20
N ILE A 38 13.89 0.63 -10.92
CA ILE A 38 15.29 1.07 -11.17
C ILE A 38 16.29 0.28 -10.33
N SER A 39 15.89 -0.16 -9.12
CA SER A 39 16.75 -0.99 -8.29
C SER A 39 16.97 -2.38 -8.90
N GLY A 40 15.97 -2.91 -9.59
CA GLY A 40 16.13 -4.12 -10.40
C GLY A 40 17.14 -3.91 -11.52
N LEU A 41 17.05 -2.79 -12.25
CA LEU A 41 18.06 -2.42 -13.26
C LEU A 41 19.45 -2.22 -12.63
N ALA A 42 19.55 -1.59 -11.47
CA ALA A 42 20.83 -1.42 -10.76
C ALA A 42 21.41 -2.77 -10.29
N LEU A 43 20.55 -3.73 -9.92
CA LEU A 43 20.98 -5.08 -9.57
C LEU A 43 21.50 -5.84 -10.81
N ILE A 44 20.88 -5.66 -11.97
CA ILE A 44 21.38 -6.18 -13.25
C ILE A 44 22.78 -5.62 -13.56
N VAL A 45 22.97 -4.31 -13.36
CA VAL A 45 24.26 -3.66 -13.52
C VAL A 45 25.29 -4.17 -12.52
N ASN A 46 24.87 -4.40 -11.26
CA ASN A 46 25.73 -5.01 -10.24
C ASN A 46 26.15 -6.44 -10.63
N TYR A 47 25.25 -7.23 -11.18
CA TYR A 47 25.54 -8.59 -11.64
C TYR A 47 26.56 -8.60 -12.77
N LEU A 48 26.45 -7.67 -13.75
CA LEU A 48 27.33 -7.59 -14.90
C LEU A 48 28.69 -6.94 -14.61
N TRP A 49 28.72 -5.87 -13.83
CA TRP A 49 29.91 -5.01 -13.63
C TRP A 49 30.34 -4.84 -12.18
N HIS A 50 29.70 -5.48 -11.23
CA HIS A 50 29.98 -5.39 -9.79
C HIS A 50 29.93 -3.96 -9.22
N LEU A 51 29.19 -3.04 -9.85
CA LEU A 51 29.01 -1.68 -9.36
C LEU A 51 28.08 -1.66 -8.13
N PRO A 52 28.30 -0.75 -7.16
CA PRO A 52 27.45 -0.61 -5.98
C PRO A 52 25.98 -0.35 -6.36
N VAL A 53 25.05 -1.11 -5.78
CA VAL A 53 23.62 -1.06 -6.16
C VAL A 53 23.01 0.30 -5.84
N GLY A 54 23.29 0.84 -4.64
CA GLY A 54 22.74 2.11 -4.19
C GLY A 54 23.20 3.29 -5.04
N ILE A 55 24.51 3.40 -5.33
CA ILE A 55 25.05 4.46 -6.17
C ILE A 55 24.50 4.35 -7.59
N THR A 56 24.44 3.14 -8.16
CA THR A 56 23.89 2.92 -9.51
C THR A 56 22.41 3.32 -9.56
N THR A 57 21.64 2.96 -8.54
CA THR A 57 20.23 3.38 -8.38
C THR A 57 20.14 4.91 -8.32
N LEU A 58 21.00 5.57 -7.56
CA LEU A 58 21.01 7.03 -7.44
C LEU A 58 21.29 7.72 -8.79
N VAL A 59 22.26 7.23 -9.55
CA VAL A 59 22.60 7.77 -10.88
C VAL A 59 21.43 7.61 -11.85
N PHE A 60 20.81 6.44 -11.90
CA PHE A 60 19.64 6.21 -12.76
C PHE A 60 18.41 7.05 -12.36
N ASN A 61 18.36 7.49 -11.12
CA ASN A 61 17.28 8.35 -10.65
C ASN A 61 17.39 9.80 -11.13
N LEU A 62 18.58 10.28 -11.50
CA LEU A 62 18.77 11.68 -11.91
C LEU A 62 17.86 12.11 -13.07
N PRO A 63 17.76 11.36 -14.19
CA PRO A 63 16.86 11.72 -15.28
C PRO A 63 15.38 11.62 -14.88
N LEU A 64 15.02 10.66 -14.01
CA LEU A 64 13.62 10.49 -13.55
C LEU A 64 13.20 11.62 -12.62
N VAL A 65 14.08 12.07 -11.74
CA VAL A 65 13.87 13.26 -10.91
C VAL A 65 13.61 14.49 -11.79
N ALA A 66 14.45 14.71 -12.81
CA ALA A 66 14.29 15.83 -13.72
C ALA A 66 12.95 15.78 -14.46
N LEU A 67 12.51 14.60 -14.91
CA LEU A 67 11.21 14.41 -15.55
C LEU A 67 10.03 14.64 -14.60
N SER A 68 10.16 14.20 -13.35
CA SER A 68 9.06 14.21 -12.36
C SER A 68 8.84 15.56 -11.68
N ILE A 69 9.80 16.49 -11.76
CA ILE A 69 9.70 17.85 -11.19
C ILE A 69 8.38 18.53 -11.60
N ARG A 70 7.95 18.29 -12.84
CA ARG A 70 6.75 18.93 -13.42
C ARG A 70 5.44 18.37 -12.87
N PHE A 71 5.41 17.11 -12.44
CA PHE A 71 4.17 16.39 -12.09
C PHE A 71 3.94 16.27 -10.58
N VAL A 72 4.99 16.01 -9.80
CA VAL A 72 4.85 15.60 -8.40
C VAL A 72 5.14 16.72 -7.40
N GLY A 73 5.73 17.82 -7.84
CA GLY A 73 6.00 18.98 -7.01
C GLY A 73 7.32 18.94 -6.23
N ARG A 74 7.81 20.15 -5.88
CA ARG A 74 9.15 20.32 -5.28
C ARG A 74 9.28 19.74 -3.87
N ALA A 75 8.20 19.76 -3.08
CA ALA A 75 8.23 19.27 -1.71
C ALA A 75 8.39 17.75 -1.64
N PHE A 76 7.70 17.00 -2.51
CA PHE A 76 7.85 15.55 -2.66
C PHE A 76 9.28 15.19 -3.06
N LEU A 77 9.83 15.88 -4.06
CA LEU A 77 11.19 15.64 -4.53
C LEU A 77 12.25 15.89 -3.45
N ALA A 78 12.12 16.98 -2.69
CA ALA A 78 13.05 17.28 -1.60
C ALA A 78 13.05 16.20 -0.52
N LYS A 79 11.86 15.69 -0.15
CA LYS A 79 11.73 14.58 0.80
C LYS A 79 12.29 13.28 0.23
N SER A 80 12.01 12.99 -1.07
CA SER A 80 12.49 11.79 -1.74
C SER A 80 14.02 11.75 -1.86
N LEU A 81 14.68 12.89 -2.09
CA LEU A 81 16.14 12.96 -2.09
C LEU A 81 16.72 12.48 -0.75
N VAL A 82 16.12 12.88 0.37
CA VAL A 82 16.56 12.43 1.70
C VAL A 82 16.33 10.93 1.87
N SER A 83 15.17 10.41 1.43
CA SER A 83 14.86 8.98 1.48
C SER A 83 15.85 8.17 0.63
N MET A 84 16.16 8.64 -0.59
CA MET A 84 17.13 8.00 -1.50
C MET A 84 18.53 7.91 -0.86
N VAL A 85 18.98 8.97 -0.17
CA VAL A 85 20.26 8.93 0.55
C VAL A 85 20.25 7.85 1.61
N TRP A 86 19.18 7.74 2.42
CA TRP A 86 19.07 6.68 3.41
C TRP A 86 19.04 5.28 2.78
N CYS A 87 18.30 5.09 1.68
CA CYS A 87 18.31 3.82 0.95
C CYS A 87 19.72 3.46 0.47
N THR A 88 20.45 4.41 -0.12
CA THR A 88 21.83 4.20 -0.58
C THR A 88 22.78 3.87 0.56
N VAL A 89 22.70 4.59 1.70
CA VAL A 89 23.52 4.32 2.89
C VAL A 89 23.28 2.90 3.40
N PHE A 90 22.03 2.48 3.51
CA PHE A 90 21.73 1.12 3.94
C PHE A 90 22.22 0.07 2.94
N GLN A 91 22.03 0.28 1.64
CA GLN A 91 22.46 -0.67 0.60
C GLN A 91 23.99 -0.81 0.52
N ASP A 92 24.71 0.29 0.40
CA ASP A 92 26.14 0.28 0.05
C ASP A 92 27.07 0.33 1.26
N ILE A 93 26.59 0.71 2.46
CA ILE A 93 27.40 0.76 3.67
C ILE A 93 27.01 -0.34 4.66
N VAL A 94 25.72 -0.45 4.98
CA VAL A 94 25.25 -1.40 6.01
C VAL A 94 25.20 -2.81 5.43
N PHE A 95 24.44 -3.01 4.35
CA PHE A 95 24.25 -4.33 3.73
C PHE A 95 25.38 -4.77 2.81
N ALA A 96 26.33 -3.89 2.46
CA ALA A 96 27.55 -4.31 1.76
C ALA A 96 28.39 -5.33 2.57
N ARG A 97 28.27 -5.29 3.89
CA ARG A 97 28.98 -6.19 4.82
C ARG A 97 28.13 -7.34 5.34
N VAL A 98 26.83 -7.31 5.07
CA VAL A 98 25.91 -8.37 5.43
C VAL A 98 25.88 -9.38 4.28
N GLY A 99 25.99 -10.68 4.58
CA GLY A 99 25.85 -11.73 3.57
C GLY A 99 24.49 -11.70 2.89
N CYS A 100 24.35 -12.43 1.80
CA CYS A 100 23.06 -12.63 1.12
C CYS A 100 22.33 -13.83 1.70
N TYR A 101 21.03 -13.89 1.53
CA TYR A 101 20.24 -15.07 1.80
C TYR A 101 20.61 -16.19 0.82
N THR A 102 20.94 -17.36 1.34
CA THR A 102 21.40 -18.53 0.56
C THR A 102 20.42 -19.72 0.62
N GLY A 103 19.19 -19.47 1.07
CA GLY A 103 18.16 -20.49 1.15
C GLY A 103 17.35 -20.63 -0.15
N ASP A 104 16.11 -21.06 -0.03
CA ASP A 104 15.20 -21.26 -1.15
C ASP A 104 14.89 -19.93 -1.89
N PRO A 105 15.11 -19.85 -3.23
CA PRO A 105 14.86 -18.61 -4.00
C PRO A 105 13.41 -18.16 -3.96
N LEU A 106 12.43 -19.07 -3.83
CA LEU A 106 11.02 -18.68 -3.69
C LEU A 106 10.78 -17.96 -2.37
N MET A 107 11.38 -18.44 -1.28
CA MET A 107 11.32 -17.75 0.01
C MET A 107 12.00 -16.39 -0.06
N ALA A 108 13.13 -16.29 -0.76
CA ALA A 108 13.78 -15.01 -1.01
C ALA A 108 12.84 -14.03 -1.75
N ALA A 109 12.18 -14.47 -2.81
CA ALA A 109 11.24 -13.67 -3.59
C ALA A 109 10.03 -13.20 -2.76
N LEU A 110 9.45 -14.10 -1.94
CA LEU A 110 8.33 -13.78 -1.06
C LEU A 110 8.70 -12.71 -0.02
N PHE A 111 9.80 -12.92 0.70
CA PHE A 111 10.24 -11.98 1.74
C PHE A 111 10.80 -10.67 1.16
N ALA A 112 11.43 -10.73 -0.02
CA ALA A 112 11.81 -9.53 -0.77
C ALA A 112 10.59 -8.68 -1.09
N GLY A 113 9.52 -9.28 -1.63
CA GLY A 113 8.27 -8.58 -1.96
C GLY A 113 7.60 -7.97 -0.75
N VAL A 114 7.52 -8.70 0.37
CA VAL A 114 6.94 -8.19 1.62
C VAL A 114 7.75 -7.00 2.15
N THR A 115 9.06 -7.16 2.30
CA THR A 115 9.92 -6.10 2.88
C THR A 115 9.99 -4.87 1.98
N TRP A 116 10.04 -5.06 0.66
CA TRP A 116 10.02 -3.95 -0.30
C TRP A 116 8.67 -3.22 -0.29
N GLY A 117 7.56 -3.95 -0.31
CA GLY A 117 6.22 -3.37 -0.26
C GLY A 117 5.99 -2.53 1.00
N PHE A 118 6.43 -3.00 2.17
CA PHE A 118 6.39 -2.22 3.40
C PHE A 118 7.29 -0.98 3.31
N ALA A 119 8.51 -1.10 2.78
CA ALA A 119 9.43 0.03 2.62
C ALA A 119 8.80 1.15 1.78
N LEU A 120 8.27 0.80 0.60
CA LEU A 120 7.63 1.75 -0.31
C LEU A 120 6.37 2.37 0.31
N ALA A 121 5.52 1.57 0.95
CA ALA A 121 4.33 2.08 1.61
C ALA A 121 4.67 3.10 2.72
N LEU A 122 5.68 2.84 3.54
CA LEU A 122 6.14 3.79 4.58
C LEU A 122 6.60 5.12 3.97
N LEU A 123 7.31 5.09 2.85
CA LEU A 123 7.75 6.31 2.14
C LEU A 123 6.56 7.06 1.55
N TYR A 124 5.65 6.36 0.87
CA TYR A 124 4.47 6.96 0.25
C TYR A 124 3.54 7.61 1.28
N MET A 125 3.34 6.99 2.44
CA MET A 125 2.57 7.57 3.55
C MET A 125 3.14 8.91 4.05
N ARG A 126 4.44 9.17 3.85
CA ARG A 126 5.09 10.43 4.23
C ARG A 126 5.26 11.41 3.06
N GLY A 127 4.72 11.07 1.89
CA GLY A 127 4.86 11.86 0.67
C GLY A 127 6.32 11.94 0.23
N SER A 128 7.00 10.81 0.25
CA SER A 128 8.36 10.61 -0.27
C SER A 128 8.44 9.31 -1.07
N SER A 129 9.56 9.02 -1.69
CA SER A 129 9.78 7.87 -2.56
C SER A 129 11.20 7.35 -2.37
N SER A 130 11.43 6.08 -2.69
CA SER A 130 12.78 5.50 -2.78
C SER A 130 13.55 5.98 -4.01
N GLY A 131 12.88 6.69 -4.89
CA GLY A 131 13.40 7.07 -6.21
C GLY A 131 12.94 6.10 -7.30
N GLY A 132 13.57 6.20 -8.47
CA GLY A 132 13.36 5.26 -9.55
C GLY A 132 12.00 5.36 -10.21
N THR A 133 11.51 4.19 -10.58
CA THR A 133 10.18 4.02 -11.17
C THR A 133 9.06 4.53 -10.28
N ASP A 134 9.29 4.71 -8.97
CA ASP A 134 8.34 5.30 -8.04
C ASP A 134 7.93 6.73 -8.45
N PHE A 135 8.86 7.50 -9.01
CA PHE A 135 8.55 8.83 -9.56
C PHE A 135 7.55 8.74 -10.72
N LEU A 136 7.68 7.71 -11.56
CA LEU A 136 6.72 7.43 -12.63
C LEU A 136 5.38 6.98 -12.04
N THR A 137 5.41 6.09 -11.05
CA THR A 137 4.23 5.63 -10.32
C THR A 137 3.44 6.80 -9.76
N MET A 138 4.11 7.71 -9.05
CA MET A 138 3.46 8.90 -8.48
C MET A 138 2.97 9.87 -9.55
N SER A 139 3.72 10.06 -10.63
CA SER A 139 3.27 10.89 -11.75
C SER A 139 2.03 10.32 -12.43
N ILE A 140 1.97 8.99 -12.63
CA ILE A 140 0.78 8.30 -13.18
C ILE A 140 -0.39 8.40 -12.19
N LYS A 141 -0.15 8.25 -10.87
CA LYS A 141 -1.19 8.39 -9.86
C LYS A 141 -1.82 9.78 -9.86
N VAL A 142 -1.02 10.84 -10.05
CA VAL A 142 -1.54 12.22 -10.21
C VAL A 142 -2.40 12.35 -11.46
N LEU A 143 -2.00 11.75 -12.58
CA LEU A 143 -2.73 11.79 -13.84
C LEU A 143 -3.96 10.85 -13.86
N ARG A 144 -3.92 9.76 -13.12
CA ARG A 144 -4.94 8.71 -13.05
C ARG A 144 -5.26 8.31 -11.60
N PRO A 145 -5.97 9.16 -10.84
CA PRO A 145 -6.22 8.95 -9.40
C PRO A 145 -6.97 7.67 -9.05
N HIS A 146 -7.72 7.11 -9.99
CA HIS A 146 -8.51 5.87 -9.81
C HIS A 146 -7.65 4.59 -9.78
N LEU A 147 -6.42 4.62 -10.29
CA LEU A 147 -5.53 3.47 -10.25
C LEU A 147 -4.91 3.31 -8.86
N SER A 148 -4.79 2.08 -8.35
CA SER A 148 -4.04 1.85 -7.11
C SER A 148 -2.54 2.02 -7.34
N ILE A 149 -1.83 2.46 -6.30
CA ILE A 149 -0.37 2.66 -6.37
C ILE A 149 0.31 1.32 -6.66
N GLY A 150 -0.10 0.25 -5.99
CA GLY A 150 0.44 -1.09 -6.21
C GLY A 150 0.26 -1.59 -7.64
N ALA A 151 -0.91 -1.38 -8.25
CA ALA A 151 -1.16 -1.78 -9.64
C ALA A 151 -0.26 -1.02 -10.63
N VAL A 152 -0.05 0.29 -10.43
CA VAL A 152 0.83 1.09 -11.28
C VAL A 152 2.29 0.65 -11.11
N THR A 153 2.75 0.47 -9.85
CA THR A 153 4.10 -0.03 -9.56
C THR A 153 4.31 -1.38 -10.20
N GLY A 154 3.39 -2.33 -9.99
CA GLY A 154 3.48 -3.68 -10.56
C GLY A 154 3.54 -3.70 -12.08
N GLY A 155 2.77 -2.83 -12.75
CA GLY A 155 2.80 -2.70 -14.20
C GLY A 155 4.15 -2.20 -14.74
N ILE A 156 4.77 -1.22 -14.08
CA ILE A 156 6.08 -0.70 -14.45
C ILE A 156 7.16 -1.76 -14.18
N ASP A 157 7.10 -2.40 -13.01
CA ASP A 157 8.07 -3.42 -12.60
C ASP A 157 8.04 -4.63 -13.51
N LEU A 158 6.86 -5.03 -14.01
CA LEU A 158 6.74 -6.09 -15.01
C LEU A 158 7.58 -5.81 -16.27
N VAL A 159 7.54 -4.56 -16.74
CA VAL A 159 8.36 -4.17 -17.91
C VAL A 159 9.85 -4.33 -17.60
N VAL A 160 10.29 -3.91 -16.41
CA VAL A 160 11.71 -4.02 -16.01
C VAL A 160 12.13 -5.48 -15.87
N ILE A 161 11.29 -6.34 -15.30
CA ILE A 161 11.57 -7.79 -15.16
C ILE A 161 11.76 -8.44 -16.53
N LEU A 162 10.87 -8.12 -17.48
CA LEU A 162 10.97 -8.65 -18.84
C LEU A 162 12.23 -8.18 -19.55
N LEU A 163 12.69 -6.95 -19.30
CA LEU A 163 13.99 -6.45 -19.80
C LEU A 163 15.19 -7.13 -19.13
N GLY A 164 15.04 -7.61 -17.91
CA GLY A 164 16.08 -8.34 -17.17
C GLY A 164 16.27 -9.80 -17.63
N TRP A 165 15.26 -10.39 -18.27
CA TRP A 165 15.31 -11.79 -18.70
C TRP A 165 16.58 -12.16 -19.51
N PRO A 166 16.99 -11.41 -20.55
CA PRO A 166 18.19 -11.76 -21.33
C PRO A 166 19.48 -11.79 -20.50
N VAL A 167 19.52 -11.11 -19.37
CA VAL A 167 20.72 -10.98 -18.53
C VAL A 167 20.86 -12.13 -17.56
N PHE A 168 19.77 -12.52 -16.89
CA PHE A 168 19.79 -13.64 -15.96
C PHE A 168 19.66 -15.01 -16.65
N GLY A 169 19.11 -15.04 -17.87
CA GLY A 169 19.09 -16.19 -18.76
C GLY A 169 18.19 -17.34 -18.36
N THR A 170 17.53 -17.26 -17.21
CA THR A 170 16.65 -18.33 -16.69
C THR A 170 15.20 -17.85 -16.62
N VAL A 171 14.25 -18.75 -16.89
CA VAL A 171 12.82 -18.48 -16.71
C VAL A 171 12.51 -18.30 -15.22
N ASP A 172 13.20 -19.01 -14.36
CA ASP A 172 12.99 -18.95 -12.89
C ASP A 172 13.28 -17.56 -12.34
N SER A 173 14.30 -16.85 -12.83
CA SER A 173 14.59 -15.48 -12.40
C SER A 173 13.45 -14.50 -12.73
N VAL A 174 12.78 -14.69 -13.87
CA VAL A 174 11.58 -13.91 -14.24
C VAL A 174 10.41 -14.25 -13.33
N LEU A 175 10.20 -15.55 -13.06
CA LEU A 175 9.11 -15.99 -12.18
C LEU A 175 9.28 -15.48 -10.75
N TYR A 176 10.50 -15.51 -10.20
CA TYR A 176 10.79 -14.94 -8.87
C TYR A 176 10.61 -13.43 -8.84
N GLY A 177 11.03 -12.72 -9.89
CA GLY A 177 10.77 -11.30 -10.06
C GLY A 177 9.27 -10.98 -10.07
N LEU A 178 8.47 -11.76 -10.82
CA LEU A 178 7.01 -11.62 -10.87
C LEU A 178 6.38 -11.87 -9.50
N VAL A 179 6.78 -12.93 -8.80
CA VAL A 179 6.29 -13.21 -7.43
C VAL A 179 6.59 -12.03 -6.51
N THR A 180 7.83 -11.53 -6.53
CA THR A 180 8.24 -10.37 -5.73
C THR A 180 7.36 -9.15 -6.03
N THR A 181 7.15 -8.84 -7.31
CA THR A 181 6.35 -7.68 -7.75
C THR A 181 4.89 -7.80 -7.36
N VAL A 182 4.28 -8.97 -7.54
CA VAL A 182 2.87 -9.19 -7.13
C VAL A 182 2.72 -8.99 -5.63
N ILE A 183 3.62 -9.55 -4.82
CA ILE A 183 3.58 -9.39 -3.37
C ILE A 183 3.81 -7.95 -2.96
N THR A 184 4.80 -7.27 -3.57
CA THR A 184 5.06 -5.85 -3.34
C THR A 184 3.81 -5.01 -3.59
N SER A 185 3.14 -5.21 -4.73
CA SER A 185 1.92 -4.50 -5.09
C SER A 185 0.80 -4.73 -4.08
N LEU A 186 0.58 -5.99 -3.69
CA LEU A 186 -0.43 -6.35 -2.68
C LEU A 186 -0.14 -5.73 -1.32
N VAL A 187 1.13 -5.73 -0.89
CA VAL A 187 1.54 -5.13 0.39
C VAL A 187 1.37 -3.62 0.36
N ILE A 188 1.80 -2.94 -0.71
CA ILE A 188 1.60 -1.49 -0.87
C ILE A 188 0.10 -1.18 -0.74
N ASP A 189 -0.74 -1.83 -1.52
CA ASP A 189 -2.18 -1.55 -1.52
C ASP A 189 -2.81 -1.88 -0.17
N LYS A 190 -2.40 -2.97 0.48
CA LYS A 190 -2.89 -3.35 1.80
C LYS A 190 -2.51 -2.35 2.89
N VAL A 191 -1.29 -1.83 2.85
CA VAL A 191 -0.79 -0.86 3.83
C VAL A 191 -1.38 0.53 3.56
N MET A 192 -1.44 0.94 2.29
CA MET A 192 -1.95 2.27 1.91
C MET A 192 -3.47 2.39 2.04
N TYR A 193 -4.21 1.35 1.66
CA TYR A 193 -5.67 1.40 1.57
C TYR A 193 -6.38 0.42 2.51
N GLY A 194 -5.70 -0.61 3.02
CA GLY A 194 -6.30 -1.71 3.77
C GLY A 194 -6.75 -1.38 5.19
N SER A 195 -6.31 -0.27 5.76
CA SER A 195 -6.70 0.17 7.11
C SER A 195 -8.05 0.89 7.14
N SER A 196 -8.54 1.32 5.99
CA SER A 196 -9.77 2.11 5.85
C SER A 196 -10.97 1.31 5.30
N SER A 197 -10.94 -0.02 5.38
CA SER A 197 -12.09 -0.82 4.94
C SER A 197 -13.27 -0.63 5.90
N SER A 198 -14.04 0.41 5.65
CA SER A 198 -15.35 0.57 6.28
C SER A 198 -16.26 -0.58 5.85
N LYS A 199 -17.17 -0.98 6.72
CA LYS A 199 -18.20 -1.95 6.40
C LYS A 199 -19.54 -1.25 6.40
N MET A 200 -20.38 -1.59 5.46
CA MET A 200 -21.78 -1.18 5.44
C MET A 200 -22.63 -2.36 5.90
N LEU A 201 -23.38 -2.14 6.96
CA LEU A 201 -24.38 -3.08 7.44
C LEU A 201 -25.73 -2.64 6.92
N THR A 202 -26.45 -3.58 6.31
CA THR A 202 -27.85 -3.45 5.96
C THR A 202 -28.64 -4.37 6.86
N ILE A 203 -29.50 -3.81 7.71
CA ILE A 203 -30.28 -4.54 8.70
C ILE A 203 -31.77 -4.42 8.33
N ILE A 204 -32.42 -5.55 8.06
CA ILE A 204 -33.85 -5.62 7.77
C ILE A 204 -34.56 -6.16 9.00
N THR A 205 -35.47 -5.36 9.57
CA THR A 205 -36.09 -5.63 10.88
C THR A 205 -37.48 -5.02 10.97
N THR A 206 -38.21 -5.38 12.00
CA THR A 206 -39.46 -4.71 12.43
C THR A 206 -39.22 -3.71 13.56
N LYS A 207 -38.03 -3.71 14.18
CA LYS A 207 -37.65 -2.88 15.32
C LYS A 207 -36.53 -1.92 15.02
N GLY A 208 -36.62 -1.22 13.87
CA GLY A 208 -35.55 -0.41 13.34
C GLY A 208 -35.11 0.72 14.28
N GLN A 209 -36.08 1.42 14.94
CA GLN A 209 -35.72 2.52 15.83
C GLN A 209 -34.96 2.04 17.06
N GLU A 210 -35.39 0.93 17.69
CA GLU A 210 -34.71 0.38 18.85
C GLU A 210 -33.25 -0.04 18.52
N ILE A 211 -33.06 -0.65 17.33
CA ILE A 211 -31.74 -1.03 16.87
C ILE A 211 -30.88 0.20 16.53
N ALA A 212 -31.47 1.23 15.94
CA ALA A 212 -30.76 2.47 15.60
C ALA A 212 -30.25 3.20 16.84
N ASP A 213 -31.10 3.28 17.89
CA ASP A 213 -30.76 3.90 19.17
C ASP A 213 -29.63 3.15 19.89
N GLU A 214 -29.67 1.81 19.83
CA GLU A 214 -28.62 0.97 20.41
C GLU A 214 -27.30 1.08 19.66
N ILE A 215 -27.32 1.13 18.32
CA ILE A 215 -26.13 1.38 17.49
C ILE A 215 -25.49 2.72 17.84
N SER A 216 -26.31 3.76 17.97
CA SER A 216 -25.84 5.09 18.35
C SER A 216 -25.20 5.07 19.74
N ARG A 217 -25.80 4.38 20.70
CA ARG A 217 -25.32 4.30 22.07
C ARG A 217 -24.02 3.49 22.24
N GLU A 218 -23.96 2.29 21.63
CA GLU A 218 -22.81 1.38 21.81
C GLU A 218 -21.64 1.66 20.89
N CYS A 219 -21.91 2.21 19.71
CA CYS A 219 -20.89 2.37 18.65
C CYS A 219 -20.63 3.82 18.23
N GLU A 220 -21.41 4.77 18.77
CA GLU A 220 -21.34 6.20 18.36
C GLU A 220 -21.45 6.36 16.84
N ARG A 221 -22.34 5.58 16.21
CA ARG A 221 -22.56 5.58 14.77
C ARG A 221 -23.98 5.92 14.41
N GLY A 222 -24.14 6.80 13.44
CA GLY A 222 -25.43 7.08 12.82
C GLY A 222 -25.87 5.93 11.92
N SER A 223 -27.18 5.79 11.77
CA SER A 223 -27.78 4.90 10.78
C SER A 223 -28.90 5.64 10.03
N THR A 224 -29.15 5.22 8.80
CA THR A 224 -30.26 5.74 7.98
C THR A 224 -31.33 4.67 7.88
N MET A 225 -32.56 5.04 8.20
CA MET A 225 -33.72 4.15 8.14
C MET A 225 -34.50 4.37 6.85
N LEU A 226 -34.81 3.28 6.15
CA LEU A 226 -35.66 3.23 4.96
C LEU A 226 -36.88 2.32 5.24
N LYS A 227 -38.03 2.70 4.73
CA LYS A 227 -39.21 1.82 4.72
C LYS A 227 -39.05 0.78 3.62
N ALA A 228 -39.33 -0.46 3.92
CA ALA A 228 -39.24 -1.59 2.98
C ALA A 228 -40.48 -2.49 3.13
N ILE A 229 -40.80 -3.25 2.10
CA ILE A 229 -41.87 -4.24 2.10
C ILE A 229 -41.27 -5.59 1.79
N GLY A 230 -41.51 -6.57 2.67
CA GLY A 230 -41.11 -7.95 2.43
C GLY A 230 -41.99 -8.56 1.34
N THR A 231 -41.42 -8.83 0.16
CA THR A 231 -42.17 -9.27 -1.01
C THR A 231 -42.86 -10.63 -0.85
N TYR A 232 -42.25 -11.51 -0.05
CA TYR A 232 -42.85 -12.84 0.23
C TYR A 232 -44.00 -12.79 1.23
N THR A 233 -43.86 -12.00 2.29
CA THR A 233 -44.86 -11.93 3.37
C THR A 233 -45.82 -10.76 3.19
N ASN A 234 -45.54 -9.86 2.25
CA ASN A 234 -46.24 -8.59 2.02
C ASN A 234 -46.39 -7.75 3.29
N THR A 235 -45.38 -7.82 4.17
CA THR A 235 -45.36 -7.11 5.47
C THR A 235 -44.40 -5.91 5.40
N GLU A 236 -44.78 -4.84 6.10
CA GLU A 236 -43.90 -3.69 6.29
C GLU A 236 -42.66 -4.09 7.11
N ARG A 237 -41.50 -3.63 6.65
CA ARG A 237 -40.20 -3.79 7.27
C ARG A 237 -39.46 -2.45 7.29
N GLN A 238 -38.44 -2.37 8.11
CA GLN A 238 -37.53 -1.25 8.17
C GLN A 238 -36.14 -1.74 7.78
N MET A 239 -35.48 -0.99 6.93
CA MET A 239 -34.10 -1.26 6.52
C MET A 239 -33.20 -0.19 7.11
N LEU A 240 -32.24 -0.57 7.94
CA LEU A 240 -31.22 0.31 8.47
C LEU A 240 -29.95 0.16 7.63
N LEU A 241 -29.39 1.27 7.20
CA LEU A 241 -28.05 1.36 6.62
C LEU A 241 -27.11 1.99 7.65
N CYS A 242 -26.08 1.27 8.06
CA CYS A 242 -25.09 1.75 9.00
C CYS A 242 -23.69 1.51 8.45
N VAL A 243 -22.87 2.56 8.37
CA VAL A 243 -21.46 2.43 8.00
C VAL A 243 -20.62 2.50 9.27
N CYS A 244 -19.70 1.53 9.41
CA CYS A 244 -18.87 1.42 10.60
C CYS A 244 -17.48 0.86 10.29
N ALA A 245 -16.57 0.96 11.24
CA ALA A 245 -15.28 0.30 11.18
C ALA A 245 -15.42 -1.23 11.38
N ARG A 246 -14.54 -2.01 10.78
CA ARG A 246 -14.55 -3.48 10.87
C ARG A 246 -14.70 -4.04 12.30
N PRO A 247 -14.02 -3.52 13.35
CA PRO A 247 -14.20 -4.00 14.71
C PRO A 247 -15.60 -3.77 15.30
N GLN A 248 -16.35 -2.77 14.80
CA GLN A 248 -17.69 -2.44 15.29
C GLN A 248 -18.79 -3.37 14.74
N VAL A 249 -18.51 -4.07 13.63
CA VAL A 249 -19.48 -4.99 12.98
C VAL A 249 -20.02 -6.02 13.95
N TYR A 250 -19.14 -6.62 14.77
CA TYR A 250 -19.56 -7.63 15.75
C TYR A 250 -20.55 -7.07 16.78
N ARG A 251 -20.28 -5.87 17.32
CA ARG A 251 -21.14 -5.20 18.30
C ARG A 251 -22.51 -4.89 17.70
N ILE A 252 -22.53 -4.26 16.54
CA ILE A 252 -23.77 -3.89 15.83
C ILE A 252 -24.60 -5.12 15.51
N ARG A 253 -23.99 -6.19 14.99
CA ARG A 253 -24.69 -7.44 14.69
C ARG A 253 -25.27 -8.07 15.95
N THR A 254 -24.51 -8.11 17.05
CA THR A 254 -24.95 -8.69 18.31
C THR A 254 -26.08 -7.87 18.91
N ALA A 255 -26.02 -6.54 18.87
CA ALA A 255 -27.11 -5.66 19.32
C ALA A 255 -28.38 -5.87 18.50
N ALA A 256 -28.26 -5.96 17.17
CA ALA A 256 -29.42 -6.19 16.30
C ALA A 256 -30.12 -7.51 16.61
N TYR A 257 -29.39 -8.62 16.73
CA TYR A 257 -29.98 -9.92 17.06
C TYR A 257 -30.52 -10.01 18.50
N ARG A 258 -29.97 -9.25 19.44
CA ARG A 258 -30.49 -9.16 20.81
C ARG A 258 -31.87 -8.50 20.86
N ILE A 259 -32.09 -7.47 20.02
CA ILE A 259 -33.36 -6.70 19.99
C ILE A 259 -34.39 -7.40 19.10
N ASP A 260 -33.97 -7.86 17.93
CA ASP A 260 -34.83 -8.58 16.98
C ASP A 260 -34.14 -9.84 16.48
N PRO A 261 -34.38 -11.02 17.12
CA PRO A 261 -33.78 -12.28 16.65
C PRO A 261 -34.16 -12.69 15.22
N GLY A 262 -35.26 -12.14 14.68
CA GLY A 262 -35.74 -12.38 13.33
C GLY A 262 -35.18 -11.40 12.29
N CYS A 263 -34.28 -10.48 12.67
CA CYS A 263 -33.71 -9.53 11.73
C CYS A 263 -32.72 -10.21 10.77
N MET A 264 -32.62 -9.65 9.57
CA MET A 264 -31.58 -10.03 8.61
C MET A 264 -30.48 -8.97 8.63
N VAL A 265 -29.23 -9.40 8.80
CA VAL A 265 -28.07 -8.52 8.79
C VAL A 265 -27.15 -8.91 7.64
N MET A 266 -26.96 -8.02 6.68
CA MET A 266 -26.00 -8.15 5.59
C MET A 266 -24.82 -7.24 5.84
N VAL A 267 -23.60 -7.75 5.64
CA VAL A 267 -22.35 -6.99 5.80
C VAL A 267 -21.63 -6.95 4.46
N THR A 268 -21.46 -5.75 3.92
CA THR A 268 -20.74 -5.52 2.66
C THR A 268 -19.50 -4.66 2.89
N GLU A 269 -18.54 -4.75 2.00
CA GLU A 269 -17.39 -3.85 2.04
C GLU A 269 -17.77 -2.49 1.49
N ALA A 270 -17.45 -1.43 2.24
CA ALA A 270 -17.51 -0.06 1.74
C ALA A 270 -16.07 0.37 1.46
N GLY A 271 -15.70 0.45 0.18
CA GLY A 271 -14.32 0.74 -0.23
C GLY A 271 -13.84 2.11 0.24
N GLU A 272 -14.66 3.13 0.00
CA GLU A 272 -14.38 4.50 0.43
C GLU A 272 -15.66 5.14 0.96
N VAL A 273 -15.56 5.80 2.10
CA VAL A 273 -16.68 6.53 2.71
C VAL A 273 -16.21 7.93 3.07
N TYR A 274 -16.85 8.91 2.49
CA TYR A 274 -16.57 10.32 2.74
C TYR A 274 -17.67 10.93 3.61
N GLY A 275 -17.29 11.79 4.56
CA GLY A 275 -18.23 12.52 5.40
C GLY A 275 -17.80 12.53 6.87
N GLU A 276 -18.67 13.12 7.71
CA GLU A 276 -18.43 13.30 9.14
C GLU A 276 -18.22 11.94 9.84
N GLY A 277 -17.12 11.81 10.56
CA GLY A 277 -16.72 10.56 11.22
C GLY A 277 -16.02 9.53 10.34
N PHE A 278 -15.75 9.86 9.05
CA PHE A 278 -15.02 9.07 8.07
C PHE A 278 -13.92 9.89 7.39
N ILE A 279 -13.69 9.66 6.11
CA ILE A 279 -12.67 10.41 5.35
C ILE A 279 -13.19 11.84 5.10
N ASP A 280 -12.43 12.83 5.56
CA ASP A 280 -12.73 14.24 5.28
C ASP A 280 -12.33 14.56 3.83
N PRO A 281 -13.27 14.93 2.94
CA PRO A 281 -12.97 15.24 1.56
C PRO A 281 -11.94 16.37 1.38
N GLY A 282 -11.88 17.28 2.36
CA GLY A 282 -10.93 18.40 2.35
C GLY A 282 -9.50 18.03 2.74
N LYS A 283 -9.29 16.86 3.39
CA LYS A 283 -7.97 16.39 3.82
C LYS A 283 -7.36 15.36 2.88
N THR A 284 -8.13 14.79 1.97
CA THR A 284 -7.65 13.79 1.01
C THR A 284 -6.64 14.37 0.01
N SER A 285 -6.59 15.69 -0.17
CA SER A 285 -5.62 16.38 -1.02
C SER A 285 -4.20 16.50 -0.40
N SER A 286 -3.96 16.02 0.82
CA SER A 286 -2.66 16.16 1.50
C SER A 286 -1.72 14.97 1.26
N PHE A 287 -2.12 13.96 0.49
CA PHE A 287 -1.27 12.82 0.10
C PHE A 287 -0.75 12.90 -1.34
N LEU A 288 -1.07 14.00 -2.05
CA LEU A 288 -0.56 14.30 -3.39
C LEU A 288 0.29 15.55 -3.37
#